data_a606b6216ae7ac7589260094bc4419d1
#
_entry.id   a606b6216ae7ac7589260094bc4419d1
#
_cell.length_a   1.000
_cell.length_b   1.000
_cell.length_c   1.000
_cell.angle_alpha   90.00
_cell.angle_beta   90.00
_cell.angle_gamma   90.00
#
_symmetry.space_group_name_H-M   'P 1'
#
loop_
_entity.id
_entity.type
_entity.pdbx_description
1 polymer ?
#
loop_
_entity_poly.entity_id
_entity_poly.type
_entity_poly.pdbx_seq_one_letter_code
_entity_poly.pdbx_strand_id
1 'polypeptide(L)'
;MAANEDIVDYVERSLTPIAAEDFTPVDSLILSWASYFRILPDLPEAASEKGVEVRDLLRAECFPRFFWTVWDPEKCKRLLFAMAASPRFRSIRQCFCVDDIDDAEQKQFAACAYVLGPELLYVAFRGTDRTLVGWKEDFNMTFAAPVPAQECAADYLTALASRTDAKLLVGGHSKGGNLAIYAAAR
;
A
#
# COMPACT_ATOMS: atom_id res chain seq x y z
N MET A 1 -22.58 23.24 -9.43
CA MET A 1 -21.85 22.03 -9.87
C MET A 1 -21.47 21.29 -8.60
N ALA A 2 -21.86 20.02 -8.43
CA ALA A 2 -21.39 19.22 -7.32
C ALA A 2 -19.84 19.19 -7.42
N ALA A 3 -19.15 19.47 -6.32
CA ALA A 3 -17.70 19.31 -6.26
C ALA A 3 -17.38 17.86 -6.64
N ASN A 4 -16.40 17.65 -7.52
CA ASN A 4 -15.91 16.31 -7.79
C ASN A 4 -15.34 15.76 -6.48
N GLU A 5 -16.00 14.78 -5.91
CA GLU A 5 -15.56 14.09 -4.70
C GLU A 5 -14.32 13.26 -5.03
N ASP A 6 -13.30 13.36 -4.17
CA ASP A 6 -12.09 12.56 -4.27
C ASP A 6 -12.01 11.51 -3.13
N ILE A 7 -10.93 10.72 -3.11
CA ILE A 7 -10.75 9.69 -2.08
C ILE A 7 -10.60 10.26 -0.66
N VAL A 8 -10.15 11.51 -0.52
CA VAL A 8 -10.05 12.16 0.79
C VAL A 8 -11.45 12.50 1.30
N ASP A 9 -12.33 13.03 0.43
CA ASP A 9 -13.72 13.28 0.79
C ASP A 9 -14.45 12.00 1.25
N TYR A 10 -14.14 10.86 0.60
CA TYR A 10 -14.68 9.57 1.04
C TYR A 10 -14.21 9.22 2.44
N VAL A 11 -12.90 9.34 2.74
CA VAL A 11 -12.34 9.04 4.06
C VAL A 11 -12.94 9.91 5.13
N GLU A 12 -13.12 11.20 4.86
CA GLU A 12 -13.68 12.18 5.81
C GLU A 12 -15.14 11.89 6.18
N ARG A 13 -15.90 11.27 5.27
CA ARG A 13 -17.32 10.93 5.49
C ARG A 13 -17.55 9.50 5.95
N SER A 14 -16.62 8.61 5.73
CA SER A 14 -16.74 7.19 6.08
C SER A 14 -16.31 6.97 7.52
N LEU A 15 -17.27 7.00 8.44
CA LEU A 15 -17.00 6.99 9.88
C LEU A 15 -17.19 5.61 10.54
N THR A 16 -17.86 4.67 9.86
CA THR A 16 -18.04 3.30 10.37
C THR A 16 -16.73 2.53 10.24
N PRO A 17 -16.20 1.94 11.33
CA PRO A 17 -15.00 1.10 11.26
C PRO A 17 -15.14 0.00 10.22
N ILE A 18 -14.05 -0.34 9.54
CA ILE A 18 -14.03 -1.45 8.59
C ILE A 18 -14.26 -2.76 9.34
N ALA A 19 -15.35 -3.47 8.97
CA ALA A 19 -15.51 -4.89 9.22
C ALA A 19 -15.23 -5.65 7.91
N ALA A 20 -14.91 -6.93 7.99
CA ALA A 20 -14.55 -7.76 6.83
C ALA A 20 -15.62 -7.72 5.71
N GLU A 21 -16.89 -7.65 6.09
CA GLU A 21 -18.04 -7.65 5.18
C GLU A 21 -18.26 -6.28 4.49
N ASP A 22 -17.74 -5.21 5.11
CA ASP A 22 -17.95 -3.82 4.67
C ASP A 22 -16.77 -3.25 3.88
N PHE A 23 -15.75 -4.07 3.60
CA PHE A 23 -14.58 -3.63 2.83
C PHE A 23 -14.95 -3.40 1.36
N THR A 24 -14.81 -2.16 0.90
CA THR A 24 -15.25 -1.72 -0.43
C THR A 24 -14.08 -1.57 -1.41
N PRO A 25 -14.34 -1.53 -2.73
CA PRO A 25 -13.31 -1.18 -3.71
C PRO A 25 -12.66 0.20 -3.47
N VAL A 26 -13.39 1.15 -2.86
CA VAL A 26 -12.83 2.48 -2.53
C VAL A 26 -11.86 2.38 -1.36
N ASP A 27 -12.17 1.56 -0.34
CA ASP A 27 -11.22 1.28 0.74
C ASP A 27 -9.93 0.63 0.21
N SER A 28 -10.08 -0.33 -0.72
CA SER A 28 -8.95 -0.95 -1.41
C SER A 28 -8.09 0.08 -2.13
N LEU A 29 -8.69 1.03 -2.84
CA LEU A 29 -7.99 2.12 -3.51
C LEU A 29 -7.25 3.01 -2.51
N ILE A 30 -7.89 3.37 -1.40
CA ILE A 30 -7.29 4.21 -0.35
C ILE A 30 -6.06 3.53 0.27
N LEU A 31 -6.18 2.25 0.64
CA LEU A 31 -5.07 1.49 1.21
C LEU A 31 -3.95 1.26 0.17
N SER A 32 -4.31 1.08 -1.12
CA SER A 32 -3.33 1.02 -2.21
C SER A 32 -2.59 2.35 -2.39
N TRP A 33 -3.25 3.50 -2.22
CA TRP A 33 -2.58 4.81 -2.19
C TRP A 33 -1.71 4.98 -0.95
N ALA A 34 -2.15 4.53 0.22
CA ALA A 34 -1.35 4.59 1.44
C ALA A 34 -0.06 3.75 1.35
N SER A 35 -0.01 2.71 0.50
CA SER A 35 1.21 1.94 0.25
C SER A 35 2.34 2.74 -0.42
N TYR A 36 2.06 3.92 -0.97
CA TYR A 36 3.08 4.82 -1.50
C TYR A 36 3.84 5.59 -0.41
N PHE A 37 3.33 5.63 0.82
CA PHE A 37 4.04 6.28 1.93
C PHE A 37 5.26 5.43 2.29
N ARG A 38 6.46 6.01 2.14
CA ARG A 38 7.73 5.34 2.45
C ARG A 38 8.01 5.39 3.94
N ILE A 39 7.31 4.56 4.70
CA ILE A 39 7.42 4.56 6.17
C ILE A 39 8.68 3.86 6.69
N LEU A 40 9.29 2.97 5.91
CA LEU A 40 10.59 2.39 6.19
C LEU A 40 11.71 3.34 5.69
N PRO A 41 12.82 3.53 6.40
CA PRO A 41 13.23 2.88 7.66
C PRO A 41 12.82 3.61 8.94
N ASP A 42 12.01 4.68 8.87
CA ASP A 42 11.64 5.48 10.05
C ASP A 42 10.82 4.69 11.07
N LEU A 43 10.05 3.72 10.59
CA LEU A 43 9.18 2.86 11.38
C LEU A 43 9.49 1.39 11.09
N PRO A 44 10.62 0.85 11.56
CA PRO A 44 11.05 -0.52 11.26
C PRO A 44 10.06 -1.57 11.77
N GLU A 45 9.26 -1.26 12.80
CA GLU A 45 8.19 -2.14 13.29
C GLU A 45 7.13 -2.44 12.23
N ALA A 46 6.95 -1.57 11.24
CA ALA A 46 6.04 -1.79 10.12
C ALA A 46 6.47 -2.97 9.22
N ALA A 47 7.74 -3.35 9.21
CA ALA A 47 8.21 -4.54 8.50
C ALA A 47 7.86 -5.85 9.24
N SER A 48 7.47 -5.79 10.49
CA SER A 48 7.12 -6.95 11.31
C SER A 48 5.61 -7.20 11.32
N GLU A 49 5.21 -8.33 11.91
CA GLU A 49 3.81 -8.65 12.20
C GLU A 49 3.16 -7.67 13.18
N LYS A 50 3.95 -7.09 14.09
CA LYS A 50 3.47 -6.10 15.05
C LYS A 50 2.88 -4.89 14.33
N GLY A 51 3.54 -4.40 13.28
CA GLY A 51 3.08 -3.28 12.48
C GLY A 51 2.92 -1.96 13.24
N VAL A 52 2.32 -0.98 12.55
CA VAL A 52 2.04 0.38 13.04
C VAL A 52 0.61 0.74 12.70
N GLU A 53 -0.14 1.31 13.64
CA GLU A 53 -1.48 1.83 13.33
C GLU A 53 -1.41 3.09 12.45
N VAL A 54 -2.37 3.28 11.56
CA VAL A 54 -2.42 4.43 10.64
C VAL A 54 -2.32 5.77 11.41
N ARG A 55 -2.98 5.87 12.58
CA ARG A 55 -2.91 7.10 13.41
C ARG A 55 -1.48 7.40 13.91
N ASP A 56 -0.66 6.38 14.10
CA ASP A 56 0.71 6.51 14.62
C ASP A 56 1.71 6.91 13.52
N LEU A 57 1.26 6.98 12.25
CA LEU A 57 2.01 7.54 11.13
C LEU A 57 2.03 9.09 11.16
N LEU A 58 1.24 9.75 12.00
CA LEU A 58 1.25 11.21 12.15
C LEU A 58 2.50 11.71 12.87
N ARG A 59 3.66 11.52 12.24
CA ARG A 59 4.97 11.96 12.72
C ARG A 59 5.52 12.99 11.77
N ALA A 60 5.35 14.27 12.11
CA ALA A 60 5.70 15.39 11.22
C ALA A 60 7.19 15.36 10.79
N GLU A 61 8.07 14.90 11.67
CA GLU A 61 9.51 14.73 11.40
C GLU A 61 9.81 13.69 10.31
N CYS A 62 8.89 12.76 10.03
CA CYS A 62 9.04 11.72 9.01
C CYS A 62 8.45 12.13 7.65
N PHE A 63 7.57 13.14 7.60
CA PHE A 63 6.85 13.52 6.38
C PHE A 63 7.73 13.81 5.17
N PRO A 64 8.92 14.46 5.29
CA PRO A 64 9.79 14.67 4.15
C PRO A 64 10.22 13.38 3.45
N ARG A 65 10.36 12.26 4.20
CA ARG A 65 10.71 10.95 3.67
C ARG A 65 9.48 10.17 3.24
N PHE A 66 8.41 10.19 4.01
CA PHE A 66 7.16 9.48 3.70
C PHE A 66 6.63 9.85 2.32
N PHE A 67 6.73 11.12 1.95
CA PHE A 67 6.15 11.64 0.72
C PHE A 67 7.19 12.00 -0.36
N TRP A 68 8.44 11.57 -0.23
CA TRP A 68 9.51 11.98 -1.14
C TRP A 68 9.31 11.51 -2.59
N THR A 69 8.81 10.30 -2.80
CA THR A 69 8.66 9.71 -4.13
C THR A 69 7.24 9.70 -4.66
N VAL A 70 6.29 10.24 -3.89
CA VAL A 70 4.88 10.28 -4.32
C VAL A 70 4.63 11.36 -5.36
N TRP A 71 3.61 11.16 -6.20
CA TRP A 71 3.26 12.09 -7.29
C TRP A 71 2.73 13.43 -6.79
N ASP A 72 1.91 13.41 -5.74
CA ASP A 72 1.32 14.60 -5.12
C ASP A 72 1.49 14.52 -3.60
N PRO A 73 2.60 15.08 -3.08
CA PRO A 73 2.89 15.06 -1.64
C PRO A 73 1.81 15.70 -0.78
N GLU A 74 1.20 16.79 -1.25
CA GLU A 74 0.17 17.51 -0.46
C GLU A 74 -1.13 16.70 -0.38
N LYS A 75 -1.57 16.07 -1.48
CA LYS A 75 -2.73 15.19 -1.44
C LYS A 75 -2.46 13.93 -0.61
N CYS A 76 -1.28 13.33 -0.72
CA CYS A 76 -0.90 12.18 0.10
C CYS A 76 -0.88 12.52 1.59
N LYS A 77 -0.40 13.71 1.94
CA LYS A 77 -0.41 14.22 3.31
C LYS A 77 -1.85 14.46 3.81
N ARG A 78 -2.72 15.08 3.00
CA ARG A 78 -4.14 15.23 3.32
C ARG A 78 -4.82 13.87 3.52
N LEU A 79 -4.51 12.89 2.64
CA LEU A 79 -5.03 11.54 2.78
C LEU A 79 -4.60 10.90 4.12
N LEU A 80 -3.33 11.01 4.49
CA LEU A 80 -2.84 10.49 5.77
C LEU A 80 -3.56 11.16 6.95
N PHE A 81 -3.74 12.49 6.94
CA PHE A 81 -4.47 13.20 7.99
C PHE A 81 -5.92 12.73 8.10
N ALA A 82 -6.62 12.61 6.97
CA ALA A 82 -7.98 12.11 6.95
C ALA A 82 -8.08 10.67 7.47
N MET A 83 -7.20 9.76 7.01
CA MET A 83 -7.18 8.37 7.46
C MET A 83 -6.90 8.26 8.96
N ALA A 84 -5.93 9.02 9.49
CA ALA A 84 -5.56 9.00 10.89
C ALA A 84 -6.65 9.61 11.82
N ALA A 85 -7.48 10.51 11.29
CA ALA A 85 -8.63 11.06 12.00
C ALA A 85 -9.87 10.16 11.90
N SER A 86 -10.05 9.45 10.78
CA SER A 86 -11.25 8.67 10.51
C SER A 86 -11.37 7.44 11.40
N PRO A 87 -12.51 7.22 12.06
CA PRO A 87 -12.78 5.98 12.78
C PRO A 87 -12.68 4.74 11.89
N ARG A 88 -12.90 4.89 10.58
CA ARG A 88 -12.83 3.78 9.62
C ARG A 88 -11.42 3.28 9.42
N PHE A 89 -10.41 4.18 9.44
CA PHE A 89 -9.04 3.83 9.02
C PHE A 89 -8.00 3.93 10.15
N ARG A 90 -8.21 4.80 11.15
CA ARG A 90 -7.17 5.18 12.12
C ARG A 90 -6.57 4.02 12.92
N SER A 91 -7.35 2.95 13.17
CA SER A 91 -6.93 1.78 13.94
C SER A 91 -6.50 0.61 13.05
N ILE A 92 -6.53 0.77 11.72
CA ILE A 92 -5.97 -0.22 10.80
C ILE A 92 -4.47 -0.27 11.03
N ARG A 93 -3.96 -1.49 11.22
CA ARG A 93 -2.53 -1.72 11.41
C ARG A 93 -1.88 -2.10 10.10
N GLN A 94 -0.86 -1.32 9.69
CA GLN A 94 -0.01 -1.58 8.55
C GLN A 94 1.20 -2.41 9.01
N CYS A 95 1.45 -3.55 8.40
CA CYS A 95 2.46 -4.53 8.82
C CYS A 95 3.09 -5.23 7.60
N PHE A 96 4.13 -6.01 7.85
CA PHE A 96 4.87 -6.75 6.82
C PHE A 96 5.33 -5.87 5.65
N CYS A 97 5.63 -4.60 5.90
CA CYS A 97 6.04 -3.66 4.87
C CYS A 97 7.41 -4.04 4.29
N VAL A 98 7.50 -3.96 2.96
CA VAL A 98 8.73 -4.14 2.19
C VAL A 98 8.85 -2.96 1.23
N ASP A 99 10.07 -2.44 1.07
CA ASP A 99 10.42 -1.40 0.09
C ASP A 99 11.79 -1.73 -0.49
N ASP A 100 11.82 -2.31 -1.69
CA ASP A 100 13.00 -2.86 -2.34
C ASP A 100 13.17 -2.22 -3.73
N ILE A 101 14.23 -1.42 -3.87
CA ILE A 101 14.59 -0.74 -5.09
C ILE A 101 16.01 -1.18 -5.47
N ASP A 102 16.17 -1.75 -6.66
CA ASP A 102 17.45 -2.19 -7.21
C ASP A 102 17.65 -1.63 -8.62
N ASP A 103 18.63 -0.73 -8.76
CA ASP A 103 18.96 -0.10 -10.02
C ASP A 103 19.58 -1.09 -11.04
N ALA A 104 20.34 -2.08 -10.55
CA ALA A 104 21.00 -3.06 -11.40
C ALA A 104 19.99 -4.03 -12.02
N GLU A 105 19.04 -4.48 -11.24
CA GLU A 105 17.95 -5.34 -11.68
C GLU A 105 16.79 -4.56 -12.32
N GLN A 106 16.85 -3.22 -12.31
CA GLN A 106 15.76 -2.34 -12.74
C GLN A 106 14.43 -2.69 -12.04
N LYS A 107 14.52 -2.96 -10.76
CA LYS A 107 13.42 -3.40 -9.91
C LYS A 107 12.96 -2.30 -8.96
N GLN A 108 11.64 -2.05 -8.94
CA GLN A 108 11.00 -1.22 -7.93
C GLN A 108 9.81 -2.00 -7.36
N PHE A 109 10.03 -2.63 -6.22
CA PHE A 109 9.01 -3.41 -5.51
C PHE A 109 8.73 -2.81 -4.14
N ALA A 110 7.45 -2.69 -3.80
CA ALA A 110 7.04 -2.43 -2.43
C ALA A 110 5.65 -3.02 -2.19
N ALA A 111 5.45 -3.52 -0.98
CA ALA A 111 4.19 -4.07 -0.54
C ALA A 111 4.01 -3.84 0.96
N CYS A 112 2.77 -3.87 1.40
CA CYS A 112 2.42 -3.92 2.82
C CYS A 112 1.10 -4.64 3.00
N ALA A 113 0.87 -5.18 4.19
CA ALA A 113 -0.41 -5.75 4.59
C ALA A 113 -1.12 -4.84 5.59
N TYR A 114 -2.44 -4.79 5.52
CA TYR A 114 -3.32 -4.06 6.41
C TYR A 114 -4.24 -5.04 7.15
N VAL A 115 -4.24 -5.01 8.47
CA VAL A 115 -5.10 -5.85 9.30
C VAL A 115 -6.50 -5.24 9.32
N LEU A 116 -7.44 -5.87 8.63
CA LEU A 116 -8.84 -5.43 8.57
C LEU A 116 -9.71 -6.12 9.65
N GLY A 117 -9.23 -7.21 10.19
CA GLY A 117 -9.89 -7.98 11.24
C GLY A 117 -9.02 -9.18 11.65
N PRO A 118 -9.48 -9.98 12.60
CA PRO A 118 -8.70 -11.10 13.12
C PRO A 118 -8.41 -12.18 12.06
N GLU A 119 -9.28 -12.30 11.06
CA GLU A 119 -9.19 -13.33 10.02
C GLU A 119 -9.07 -12.73 8.61
N LEU A 120 -8.71 -11.44 8.49
CA LEU A 120 -8.64 -10.77 7.20
C LEU A 120 -7.49 -9.77 7.12
N LEU A 121 -6.61 -9.99 6.15
CA LEU A 121 -5.57 -9.05 5.74
C LEU A 121 -5.85 -8.54 4.32
N TYR A 122 -5.63 -7.26 4.10
CA TYR A 122 -5.53 -6.69 2.76
C TYR A 122 -4.07 -6.42 2.42
N VAL A 123 -3.60 -7.00 1.32
CA VAL A 123 -2.24 -6.82 0.80
C VAL A 123 -2.28 -5.78 -0.31
N ALA A 124 -1.57 -4.69 -0.11
CA ALA A 124 -1.42 -3.63 -1.10
C ALA A 124 -0.04 -3.67 -1.75
N PHE A 125 0.00 -3.87 -3.05
CA PHE A 125 1.21 -3.70 -3.86
C PHE A 125 1.29 -2.26 -4.36
N ARG A 126 2.45 -1.62 -4.13
CA ARG A 126 2.70 -0.25 -4.60
C ARG A 126 2.90 -0.24 -6.12
N GLY A 127 2.32 0.73 -6.78
CA GLY A 127 2.59 1.01 -8.18
C GLY A 127 3.86 1.80 -8.37
N THR A 128 4.08 2.27 -9.60
CA THR A 128 5.23 3.07 -9.97
C THR A 128 5.24 4.40 -9.22
N ASP A 129 6.35 4.71 -8.59
CA ASP A 129 6.60 5.99 -7.96
C ASP A 129 7.38 6.93 -8.93
N ARG A 130 7.90 8.05 -8.42
CA ARG A 130 8.63 9.04 -9.23
C ARG A 130 10.08 8.63 -9.54
N THR A 131 10.53 7.44 -9.14
CA THR A 131 11.89 6.99 -9.40
C THR A 131 12.08 6.56 -10.86
N LEU A 132 13.29 6.81 -11.38
CA LEU A 132 13.64 6.38 -12.74
C LEU A 132 13.60 4.85 -12.88
N VAL A 133 13.93 4.13 -11.81
CA VAL A 133 13.90 2.66 -11.77
C VAL A 133 12.48 2.14 -11.99
N GLY A 134 11.49 2.72 -11.30
CA GLY A 134 10.09 2.37 -11.49
C GLY A 134 9.62 2.55 -12.93
N TRP A 135 10.02 3.66 -13.56
CA TRP A 135 9.70 3.92 -14.98
C TRP A 135 10.34 2.92 -15.93
N LYS A 136 11.62 2.55 -15.69
CA LYS A 136 12.31 1.53 -16.50
C LYS A 136 11.62 0.19 -16.40
N GLU A 137 11.23 -0.23 -15.19
CA GLU A 137 10.52 -1.49 -14.99
C GLU A 137 9.15 -1.50 -15.68
N ASP A 138 8.38 -0.39 -15.59
CA ASP A 138 7.11 -0.25 -16.31
C ASP A 138 7.30 -0.40 -17.82
N PHE A 139 8.35 0.21 -18.37
CA PHE A 139 8.66 0.03 -19.77
C PHE A 139 9.00 -1.43 -20.11
N ASN A 140 9.79 -2.10 -19.26
CA ASN A 140 10.13 -3.51 -19.43
C ASN A 140 8.89 -4.42 -19.45
N MET A 141 7.85 -4.10 -18.67
CA MET A 141 6.59 -4.85 -18.64
C MET A 141 5.85 -4.88 -19.98
N THR A 142 6.20 -4.00 -20.93
CA THR A 142 5.57 -3.98 -22.26
C THR A 142 6.05 -5.11 -23.17
N PHE A 143 7.22 -5.72 -22.88
CA PHE A 143 7.83 -6.76 -23.72
C PHE A 143 8.42 -7.96 -22.94
N ALA A 144 8.45 -7.87 -21.61
CA ALA A 144 8.94 -8.94 -20.74
C ALA A 144 7.90 -9.27 -19.66
N ALA A 145 7.70 -10.57 -19.43
CA ALA A 145 6.93 -11.11 -18.32
C ALA A 145 7.50 -12.50 -17.96
N PRO A 146 7.84 -12.73 -16.68
CA PRO A 146 7.74 -11.78 -15.58
C PRO A 146 8.85 -10.72 -15.58
N VAL A 147 8.57 -9.57 -14.97
CA VAL A 147 9.58 -8.62 -14.52
C VAL A 147 9.94 -8.87 -13.05
N PRO A 148 11.11 -8.38 -12.56
CA PRO A 148 11.55 -8.67 -11.18
C PRO A 148 10.51 -8.35 -10.10
N ALA A 149 9.77 -7.24 -10.20
CA ALA A 149 8.74 -6.92 -9.21
C ALA A 149 7.56 -7.90 -9.21
N GLN A 150 7.24 -8.55 -10.33
CA GLN A 150 6.19 -9.57 -10.39
C GLN A 150 6.60 -10.83 -9.62
N GLU A 151 7.85 -11.29 -9.78
CA GLU A 151 8.37 -12.43 -9.01
C GLU A 151 8.43 -12.08 -7.51
N CYS A 152 8.94 -10.89 -7.14
CA CYS A 152 8.92 -10.43 -5.76
C CYS A 152 7.50 -10.37 -5.17
N ALA A 153 6.50 -10.00 -5.96
CA ALA A 153 5.11 -9.98 -5.50
C ALA A 153 4.57 -11.38 -5.21
N ALA A 154 4.87 -12.36 -6.06
CA ALA A 154 4.49 -13.77 -5.85
C ALA A 154 5.19 -14.36 -4.61
N ASP A 155 6.49 -14.12 -4.48
CA ASP A 155 7.28 -14.57 -3.33
C ASP A 155 6.78 -13.95 -2.02
N TYR A 156 6.52 -12.64 -2.03
CA TYR A 156 5.97 -11.93 -0.88
C TYR A 156 4.62 -12.51 -0.45
N LEU A 157 3.70 -12.71 -1.39
CA LEU A 157 2.37 -13.24 -1.08
C LEU A 157 2.43 -14.67 -0.55
N THR A 158 3.28 -15.51 -1.15
CA THR A 158 3.53 -16.88 -0.70
C THR A 158 4.12 -16.92 0.71
N ALA A 159 5.12 -16.07 0.98
CA ALA A 159 5.76 -15.96 2.29
C ALA A 159 4.77 -15.46 3.35
N LEU A 160 3.90 -14.51 3.01
CA LEU A 160 2.88 -14.02 3.92
C LEU A 160 1.81 -15.09 4.20
N ALA A 161 1.33 -15.78 3.17
CA ALA A 161 0.36 -16.86 3.32
C ALA A 161 0.85 -18.02 4.21
N SER A 162 2.17 -18.26 4.25
CA SER A 162 2.77 -19.26 5.14
C SER A 162 2.84 -18.83 6.62
N ARG A 163 2.58 -17.57 6.92
CA ARG A 163 2.70 -16.98 8.28
C ARG A 163 1.36 -16.69 8.95
N THR A 164 0.26 -16.85 8.23
CA THR A 164 -1.07 -16.52 8.76
C THR A 164 -2.13 -17.43 8.17
N ASP A 165 -3.13 -17.77 8.98
CA ASP A 165 -4.34 -18.46 8.53
C ASP A 165 -5.42 -17.47 8.08
N ALA A 166 -5.17 -16.16 8.17
CA ALA A 166 -6.12 -15.14 7.76
C ALA A 166 -6.32 -15.16 6.24
N LYS A 167 -7.53 -14.89 5.81
CA LYS A 167 -7.85 -14.67 4.40
C LYS A 167 -7.07 -13.46 3.87
N LEU A 168 -6.43 -13.62 2.71
CA LEU A 168 -5.72 -12.55 2.04
C LEU A 168 -6.58 -11.99 0.91
N LEU A 169 -6.88 -10.68 0.99
CA LEU A 169 -7.34 -9.91 -0.15
C LEU A 169 -6.15 -9.18 -0.72
N VAL A 170 -6.04 -9.13 -2.04
CA VAL A 170 -4.91 -8.48 -2.70
C VAL A 170 -5.38 -7.35 -3.61
N GLY A 171 -4.59 -6.31 -3.71
CA GLY A 171 -4.87 -5.20 -4.59
C GLY A 171 -3.66 -4.29 -4.75
N GLY A 172 -3.85 -3.22 -5.53
CA GLY A 172 -2.80 -2.25 -5.79
C GLY A 172 -3.29 -1.22 -6.80
N HIS A 173 -2.61 -0.09 -6.84
CA HIS A 173 -2.89 0.96 -7.81
C HIS A 173 -1.87 0.90 -8.97
N SER A 174 -2.31 1.09 -10.23
CA SER A 174 -1.46 1.13 -11.41
C SER A 174 -0.66 -0.19 -11.58
N LYS A 175 0.68 -0.13 -11.70
CA LYS A 175 1.56 -1.31 -11.71
C LYS A 175 1.25 -2.26 -10.53
N GLY A 176 0.96 -1.72 -9.34
CA GLY A 176 0.60 -2.53 -8.17
C GLY A 176 -0.62 -3.41 -8.38
N GLY A 177 -1.61 -2.96 -9.18
CA GLY A 177 -2.74 -3.80 -9.58
C GLY A 177 -2.32 -4.98 -10.47
N ASN A 178 -1.37 -4.77 -11.39
CA ASN A 178 -0.79 -5.85 -12.19
C ASN A 178 -0.03 -6.85 -11.29
N LEU A 179 0.78 -6.36 -10.33
CA LEU A 179 1.49 -7.21 -9.37
C LEU A 179 0.52 -8.05 -8.54
N ALA A 180 -0.61 -7.46 -8.10
CA ALA A 180 -1.63 -8.16 -7.34
C ALA A 180 -2.25 -9.32 -8.13
N ILE A 181 -2.61 -9.07 -9.40
CA ILE A 181 -3.15 -10.11 -10.29
C ILE A 181 -2.13 -11.21 -10.54
N TYR A 182 -0.89 -10.84 -10.84
CA TYR A 182 0.19 -11.81 -11.09
C TYR A 182 0.44 -12.70 -9.87
N ALA A 183 0.60 -12.09 -8.69
CA ALA A 183 0.86 -12.83 -7.45
C ALA A 183 -0.29 -13.77 -7.05
N ALA A 184 -1.54 -13.33 -7.24
CA ALA A 184 -2.71 -14.15 -6.91
C ALA A 184 -2.95 -15.32 -7.87
N ALA A 185 -2.36 -15.28 -9.07
CA ALA A 185 -2.48 -16.35 -10.08
C ALA A 185 -1.38 -17.41 -9.97
N ARG A 186 -0.39 -17.22 -9.10
CA ARG A 186 0.75 -18.12 -8.85
C ARG A 186 0.55 -18.97 -7.62
#